data_0fd475f78ac677d90db058b568e35554
#
_entry.id   0fd475f78ac677d90db058b568e35554
#
_cell.length_a   1.000
_cell.length_b   1.000
_cell.length_c   1.000
_cell.angle_alpha   90.00
_cell.angle_beta   90.00
_cell.angle_gamma   90.00
#
_symmetry.space_group_name_H-M   'P 1'
#
loop_
_entity.id
_entity.type
_entity.pdbx_description
1 polymer ?
#
loop_
_entity_poly.entity_id
_entity_poly.type
_entity_poly.pdbx_seq_one_letter_code
_entity_poly.pdbx_strand_id
1 'polypeptide(L)'
;NKNKKKHKNKHKNKHKNKTTNKLMSIDCHIATADKYASNNYTSIQKSFITGRGIYVFDENNIKYMDCISGYSALNQGHCHPNIIKAASNQINKLTLTSRAYHNDKMGEYCKKLSETFNYEKVLLMNGGVESGEAAIKMARKWGYENKKVPQNEAQSVFFNNNFWGRSLAACSSSNDPQCYDNFGPYIPNFHLLDYNNVNQLHDFLDENPNTVSVMLEPIQGEGGIILPKTHFLQDVRELCDLYNVLMIADEVQTGVGRTGKMLACDHYNIRPDILCLGKALSGGFYPISAVLA
;
A
#
# COMPACT_ATOMS: atom_id res chain seq x y z
N ASN A 1 68.84 17.60 -53.71
CA ASN A 1 69.63 16.52 -53.19
C ASN A 1 68.99 15.75 -52.09
N LYS A 2 68.76 14.51 -52.41
CA LYS A 2 68.61 13.31 -51.57
C LYS A 2 67.50 13.23 -50.52
N ASN A 3 66.42 12.66 -50.96
CA ASN A 3 65.74 11.45 -50.42
C ASN A 3 66.25 10.83 -49.13
N LYS A 4 65.31 10.64 -48.20
CA LYS A 4 65.11 9.35 -47.50
C LYS A 4 63.70 9.19 -47.01
N LYS A 5 62.99 8.19 -47.57
CA LYS A 5 61.71 7.63 -47.06
C LYS A 5 61.92 7.04 -45.68
N LYS A 6 61.03 7.33 -44.76
CA LYS A 6 60.84 6.52 -43.56
C LYS A 6 59.36 6.09 -43.47
N HIS A 7 59.14 4.82 -43.65
CA HIS A 7 57.88 4.12 -43.30
C HIS A 7 57.61 4.27 -41.79
N LYS A 8 56.46 4.80 -41.43
CA LYS A 8 55.90 4.68 -40.06
C LYS A 8 54.80 3.70 -40.08
N ASN A 9 55.04 2.57 -39.42
CA ASN A 9 54.05 1.59 -39.03
C ASN A 9 52.95 2.25 -38.15
N LYS A 10 51.71 2.21 -38.60
CA LYS A 10 50.53 2.52 -37.78
C LYS A 10 50.17 1.29 -36.98
N HIS A 11 50.59 1.21 -35.72
CA HIS A 11 50.00 0.31 -34.75
C HIS A 11 48.59 0.78 -34.46
N LYS A 12 47.62 -0.01 -34.91
CA LYS A 12 46.20 0.11 -34.48
C LYS A 12 46.10 -0.41 -33.05
N ASN A 13 46.09 0.49 -32.05
CA ASN A 13 45.65 0.18 -30.71
C ASN A 13 44.12 0.02 -30.75
N LYS A 14 43.65 -1.22 -30.81
CA LYS A 14 42.28 -1.58 -30.46
C LYS A 14 42.17 -1.50 -28.94
N HIS A 15 41.74 -0.35 -28.41
CA HIS A 15 41.18 -0.29 -27.06
C HIS A 15 39.91 -1.13 -27.03
N LYS A 16 40.02 -2.36 -26.56
CA LYS A 16 38.90 -3.14 -26.09
C LYS A 16 38.43 -2.49 -24.79
N ASN A 17 37.41 -1.63 -24.87
CA ASN A 17 36.60 -1.29 -23.68
C ASN A 17 35.93 -2.57 -23.21
N LYS A 18 36.61 -3.31 -22.37
CA LYS A 18 35.96 -4.28 -21.50
C LYS A 18 35.29 -3.46 -20.38
N THR A 19 34.03 -3.10 -20.55
CA THR A 19 33.17 -2.70 -19.46
C THR A 19 32.98 -3.94 -18.58
N THR A 20 33.92 -4.16 -17.67
CA THR A 20 33.74 -5.08 -16.58
C THR A 20 32.68 -4.42 -15.69
N ASN A 21 31.44 -4.85 -15.77
CA ASN A 21 30.46 -4.66 -14.70
C ASN A 21 31.06 -5.34 -13.46
N LYS A 22 31.83 -4.57 -12.70
CA LYS A 22 32.28 -4.98 -11.38
C LYS A 22 31.06 -4.97 -10.52
N LEU A 23 30.51 -6.14 -10.19
CA LEU A 23 29.48 -6.28 -9.18
C LEU A 23 29.98 -5.57 -7.93
N MET A 24 29.23 -4.57 -7.48
CA MET A 24 29.54 -3.87 -6.24
C MET A 24 29.40 -4.86 -5.08
N SER A 25 30.30 -4.81 -4.09
CA SER A 25 30.20 -5.66 -2.90
C SER A 25 28.99 -5.27 -2.03
N ILE A 26 28.48 -6.18 -1.20
CA ILE A 26 27.38 -5.94 -0.23
C ILE A 26 27.64 -4.67 0.57
N ASP A 27 28.87 -4.52 1.09
CA ASP A 27 29.28 -3.34 1.86
C ASP A 27 29.16 -2.04 1.03
N CYS A 28 29.36 -2.13 -0.29
CA CYS A 28 29.21 -0.98 -1.19
C CYS A 28 27.73 -0.61 -1.40
N HIS A 29 26.82 -1.59 -1.55
CA HIS A 29 25.39 -1.31 -1.70
C HIS A 29 24.78 -0.71 -0.44
N ILE A 30 25.10 -1.29 0.72
CA ILE A 30 24.65 -0.80 2.04
C ILE A 30 25.23 0.59 2.31
N ALA A 31 26.55 0.78 2.19
CA ALA A 31 27.18 2.07 2.40
C ALA A 31 26.67 3.17 1.46
N THR A 32 26.31 2.81 0.21
CA THR A 32 25.70 3.75 -0.73
C THR A 32 24.31 4.12 -0.30
N ALA A 33 23.49 3.16 0.15
CA ALA A 33 22.15 3.42 0.67
C ALA A 33 22.20 4.28 1.95
N ASP A 34 23.05 3.94 2.90
CA ASP A 34 23.24 4.68 4.15
C ASP A 34 23.69 6.13 3.92
N LYS A 35 24.45 6.35 2.85
CA LYS A 35 24.92 7.71 2.50
C LYS A 35 23.86 8.58 1.82
N TYR A 36 23.00 8.00 0.98
CA TYR A 36 22.15 8.78 0.07
C TYR A 36 20.66 8.60 0.29
N ALA A 37 20.21 7.53 0.95
CA ALA A 37 18.81 7.35 1.31
C ALA A 37 18.49 8.04 2.64
N SER A 38 17.23 8.35 2.87
CA SER A 38 16.78 8.87 4.17
C SER A 38 16.76 7.75 5.22
N ASN A 39 17.03 8.11 6.48
CA ASN A 39 17.03 7.17 7.62
C ASN A 39 15.63 7.00 8.25
N ASN A 40 14.58 6.97 7.43
CA ASN A 40 13.21 6.79 7.91
C ASN A 40 12.86 5.35 8.30
N TYR A 41 13.74 4.39 8.00
CA TYR A 41 13.67 3.00 8.43
C TYR A 41 15.04 2.51 8.89
N THR A 42 15.07 1.63 9.91
CA THR A 42 16.28 0.89 10.28
C THR A 42 16.34 -0.38 9.44
N SER A 43 17.09 -0.33 8.35
CA SER A 43 17.19 -1.47 7.43
C SER A 43 18.05 -2.58 8.01
N ILE A 44 17.64 -3.84 7.79
CA ILE A 44 18.48 -5.00 8.06
C ILE A 44 19.70 -4.92 7.14
N GLN A 45 20.91 -5.10 7.69
CA GLN A 45 22.17 -4.99 6.97
C GLN A 45 22.39 -6.19 6.02
N LYS A 46 21.52 -6.32 5.02
CA LYS A 46 21.53 -7.31 3.96
C LYS A 46 21.14 -6.67 2.63
N SER A 47 21.82 -7.06 1.56
CA SER A 47 21.50 -6.63 0.20
C SER A 47 21.11 -7.85 -0.64
N PHE A 48 19.96 -7.79 -1.30
CA PHE A 48 19.47 -8.84 -2.19
C PHE A 48 19.47 -8.34 -3.62
N ILE A 49 19.92 -9.19 -4.55
CA ILE A 49 20.06 -8.82 -5.97
C ILE A 49 19.11 -9.59 -6.89
N THR A 50 18.61 -10.75 -6.45
CA THR A 50 17.63 -11.52 -7.20
C THR A 50 16.59 -12.13 -6.27
N GLY A 51 15.41 -12.44 -6.82
CA GLY A 51 14.33 -13.10 -6.09
C GLY A 51 13.52 -14.02 -7.00
N ARG A 52 13.04 -15.15 -6.44
CA ARG A 52 12.18 -16.11 -7.13
C ARG A 52 11.27 -16.83 -6.16
N GLY A 53 9.98 -16.73 -6.35
CA GLY A 53 9.00 -17.33 -5.44
C GLY A 53 9.16 -16.78 -4.02
N ILE A 54 9.33 -17.64 -3.04
CA ILE A 54 9.51 -17.24 -1.63
C ILE A 54 10.98 -16.98 -1.25
N TYR A 55 11.90 -17.00 -2.21
CA TYR A 55 13.32 -16.87 -1.94
C TYR A 55 13.92 -15.62 -2.55
N VAL A 56 14.88 -15.02 -1.82
CA VAL A 56 15.77 -13.97 -2.27
C VAL A 56 17.22 -14.41 -2.17
N PHE A 57 18.10 -13.81 -2.95
CA PHE A 57 19.51 -14.19 -3.03
C PHE A 57 20.38 -12.96 -2.92
N ASP A 58 21.43 -13.03 -2.13
CA ASP A 58 22.45 -12.00 -2.04
C ASP A 58 23.47 -12.09 -3.21
N GLU A 59 24.44 -11.19 -3.24
CA GLU A 59 25.46 -11.14 -4.29
C GLU A 59 26.37 -12.38 -4.33
N ASN A 60 26.49 -13.12 -3.22
CA ASN A 60 27.21 -14.36 -3.13
C ASN A 60 26.34 -15.58 -3.50
N ASN A 61 25.12 -15.31 -3.99
CA ASN A 61 24.12 -16.33 -4.33
C ASN A 61 23.68 -17.18 -3.11
N ILE A 62 23.83 -16.63 -1.90
CA ILE A 62 23.29 -17.26 -0.70
C ILE A 62 21.77 -17.06 -0.70
N LYS A 63 21.06 -18.16 -0.49
CA LYS A 63 19.61 -18.24 -0.53
C LYS A 63 19.00 -17.94 0.83
N TYR A 64 18.00 -17.07 0.86
CA TYR A 64 17.21 -16.73 2.05
C TYR A 64 15.71 -16.93 1.75
N MET A 65 14.95 -17.37 2.74
CA MET A 65 13.48 -17.36 2.68
C MET A 65 13.01 -15.96 3.08
N ASP A 66 12.24 -15.33 2.21
CA ASP A 66 11.64 -14.01 2.49
C ASP A 66 10.34 -14.16 3.28
N CYS A 67 10.42 -13.96 4.59
CA CYS A 67 9.26 -13.98 5.49
C CYS A 67 8.61 -12.60 5.67
N ILE A 68 9.21 -11.53 5.13
CA ILE A 68 8.66 -10.16 5.16
C ILE A 68 7.69 -9.95 3.99
N SER A 69 8.02 -10.54 2.84
CA SER A 69 7.17 -10.52 1.64
C SER A 69 6.77 -9.09 1.20
N GLY A 70 7.71 -8.12 1.34
CA GLY A 70 7.42 -6.71 1.05
C GLY A 70 6.26 -6.16 1.86
N TYR A 71 6.17 -6.50 3.14
CA TYR A 71 5.03 -6.17 4.03
C TYR A 71 3.69 -6.64 3.47
N SER A 72 3.63 -7.91 3.05
CA SER A 72 2.44 -8.55 2.46
C SER A 72 2.08 -8.10 1.04
N ALA A 73 3.05 -7.57 0.27
CA ALA A 73 2.84 -7.20 -1.13
C ALA A 73 3.10 -8.35 -2.12
N LEU A 74 3.86 -9.38 -1.71
CA LEU A 74 4.34 -10.45 -2.56
C LEU A 74 3.59 -11.77 -2.32
N ASN A 75 2.26 -11.74 -2.23
CA ASN A 75 1.44 -12.94 -2.01
C ASN A 75 1.69 -14.03 -3.08
N GLN A 76 2.04 -13.64 -4.30
CA GLN A 76 2.36 -14.53 -5.43
C GLN A 76 3.85 -14.89 -5.50
N GLY A 77 4.68 -14.35 -4.59
CA GLY A 77 6.12 -14.51 -4.58
C GLY A 77 6.87 -13.60 -5.54
N HIS A 78 8.19 -13.56 -5.39
CA HIS A 78 9.07 -12.76 -6.24
C HIS A 78 9.04 -13.22 -7.69
N CYS A 79 9.00 -12.27 -8.62
CA CYS A 79 9.12 -12.48 -10.06
C CYS A 79 8.14 -13.55 -10.60
N HIS A 80 6.88 -13.53 -10.17
CA HIS A 80 5.88 -14.48 -10.66
C HIS A 80 5.78 -14.42 -12.19
N PRO A 81 5.95 -15.53 -12.92
CA PRO A 81 6.15 -15.52 -14.38
C PRO A 81 4.99 -14.89 -15.15
N ASN A 82 3.74 -15.12 -14.72
CA ASN A 82 2.58 -14.54 -15.40
C ASN A 82 2.49 -13.02 -15.19
N ILE A 83 2.85 -12.52 -14.01
CA ILE A 83 2.87 -11.08 -13.71
C ILE A 83 3.95 -10.40 -14.54
N ILE A 84 5.18 -10.94 -14.54
CA ILE A 84 6.29 -10.41 -15.35
C ILE A 84 5.95 -10.40 -16.83
N LYS A 85 5.36 -11.49 -17.35
CA LYS A 85 4.94 -11.57 -18.75
C LYS A 85 3.88 -10.52 -19.09
N ALA A 86 2.88 -10.34 -18.25
CA ALA A 86 1.82 -9.35 -18.47
C ALA A 86 2.41 -7.92 -18.46
N ALA A 87 3.27 -7.61 -17.49
CA ALA A 87 3.94 -6.32 -17.39
C ALA A 87 4.83 -6.04 -18.61
N SER A 88 5.70 -7.00 -18.99
CA SER A 88 6.58 -6.87 -20.16
C SER A 88 5.82 -6.66 -21.46
N ASN A 89 4.71 -7.37 -21.65
CA ASN A 89 3.86 -7.19 -22.83
C ASN A 89 3.24 -5.78 -22.85
N GLN A 90 2.75 -5.30 -21.72
CA GLN A 90 2.10 -3.99 -21.64
C GLN A 90 3.09 -2.83 -21.79
N ILE A 91 4.27 -2.90 -21.17
CA ILE A 91 5.32 -1.87 -21.27
C ILE A 91 5.74 -1.67 -22.73
N ASN A 92 5.82 -2.74 -23.52
CA ASN A 92 6.16 -2.65 -24.95
C ASN A 92 5.01 -2.16 -25.84
N LYS A 93 3.79 -2.05 -25.31
CA LYS A 93 2.61 -1.62 -26.08
C LYS A 93 2.22 -0.18 -25.75
N LEU A 94 2.01 0.13 -24.47
CA LEU A 94 1.56 1.43 -23.99
C LEU A 94 1.82 1.57 -22.49
N THR A 95 2.51 2.63 -22.08
CA THR A 95 2.89 2.85 -20.67
C THR A 95 1.87 3.69 -19.92
N LEU A 96 1.53 4.89 -20.42
CA LEU A 96 0.69 5.85 -19.71
C LEU A 96 -0.16 6.67 -20.70
N THR A 97 -1.46 6.83 -20.37
CA THR A 97 -2.37 7.71 -21.13
C THR A 97 -2.89 8.89 -20.33
N SER A 98 -2.63 8.97 -19.04
CA SER A 98 -3.36 9.78 -18.05
C SER A 98 -4.87 9.46 -17.97
N ARG A 99 -5.56 10.08 -17.02
CA ARG A 99 -7.03 9.97 -16.87
C ARG A 99 -7.82 10.77 -17.91
N ALA A 100 -7.13 11.60 -18.71
CA ALA A 100 -7.76 12.39 -19.77
C ALA A 100 -8.23 11.49 -20.96
N TYR A 101 -7.66 10.29 -21.05
CA TYR A 101 -7.99 9.33 -22.12
C TYR A 101 -8.38 7.97 -21.57
N HIS A 102 -9.16 7.23 -22.34
CA HIS A 102 -9.40 5.81 -22.08
C HIS A 102 -8.25 4.95 -22.63
N ASN A 103 -8.05 3.80 -22.01
CA ASN A 103 -7.18 2.74 -22.53
C ASN A 103 -7.86 1.37 -22.37
N ASP A 104 -7.29 0.36 -23.03
CA ASP A 104 -7.86 -0.99 -23.09
C ASP A 104 -7.73 -1.81 -21.80
N LYS A 105 -7.02 -1.30 -20.77
CA LYS A 105 -6.76 -2.06 -19.53
C LYS A 105 -7.53 -1.56 -18.31
N MET A 106 -7.69 -0.25 -18.17
CA MET A 106 -8.30 0.32 -16.98
C MET A 106 -9.75 -0.16 -16.77
N GLY A 107 -10.56 -0.14 -17.83
CA GLY A 107 -11.96 -0.58 -17.74
C GLY A 107 -12.08 -2.06 -17.39
N GLU A 108 -11.29 -2.93 -18.06
CA GLU A 108 -11.24 -4.37 -17.76
C GLU A 108 -10.83 -4.64 -16.31
N TYR A 109 -9.83 -3.89 -15.81
CA TYR A 109 -9.33 -4.05 -14.45
C TYR A 109 -10.36 -3.59 -13.41
N CYS A 110 -10.97 -2.41 -13.60
CA CYS A 110 -12.03 -1.93 -12.72
C CYS A 110 -13.23 -2.89 -12.69
N LYS A 111 -13.66 -3.39 -13.85
CA LYS A 111 -14.71 -4.42 -13.94
C LYS A 111 -14.33 -5.66 -13.14
N LYS A 112 -13.10 -6.16 -13.32
CA LYS A 112 -12.63 -7.34 -12.58
C LYS A 112 -12.65 -7.15 -11.07
N LEU A 113 -12.22 -6.00 -10.57
CA LEU A 113 -12.27 -5.67 -9.14
C LEU A 113 -13.71 -5.55 -8.65
N SER A 114 -14.56 -4.81 -9.37
CA SER A 114 -15.98 -4.64 -9.05
C SER A 114 -16.68 -6.00 -8.91
N GLU A 115 -16.55 -6.88 -9.91
CA GLU A 115 -17.15 -8.22 -9.90
C GLU A 115 -16.55 -9.14 -8.83
N THR A 116 -15.23 -9.05 -8.59
CA THR A 116 -14.55 -9.93 -7.61
C THR A 116 -14.97 -9.63 -6.18
N PHE A 117 -15.11 -8.34 -5.84
CA PHE A 117 -15.42 -7.88 -4.49
C PHE A 117 -16.86 -7.43 -4.32
N ASN A 118 -17.67 -7.50 -5.40
CA ASN A 118 -19.09 -7.15 -5.43
C ASN A 118 -19.35 -5.70 -4.99
N TYR A 119 -18.64 -4.72 -5.57
CA TYR A 119 -18.86 -3.27 -5.41
C TYR A 119 -19.18 -2.63 -6.75
N GLU A 120 -19.93 -1.51 -6.73
CA GLU A 120 -20.36 -0.86 -7.97
C GLU A 120 -19.25 -0.10 -8.68
N LYS A 121 -18.39 0.58 -7.94
CA LYS A 121 -17.38 1.49 -8.48
C LYS A 121 -16.00 1.23 -7.88
N VAL A 122 -14.99 1.53 -8.69
CA VAL A 122 -13.58 1.37 -8.33
C VAL A 122 -12.84 2.66 -8.64
N LEU A 123 -12.18 3.23 -7.65
CA LEU A 123 -11.23 4.32 -7.80
C LEU A 123 -9.81 3.78 -7.63
N LEU A 124 -9.01 3.78 -8.68
CA LEU A 124 -7.62 3.35 -8.65
C LEU A 124 -6.71 4.48 -8.13
N MET A 125 -5.80 4.14 -7.22
CA MET A 125 -4.78 5.00 -6.62
C MET A 125 -3.42 4.29 -6.69
N ASN A 126 -2.34 4.90 -6.18
CA ASN A 126 -1.00 4.30 -6.21
C ASN A 126 -0.67 3.62 -4.87
N GLY A 127 -0.57 4.36 -3.79
CA GLY A 127 -0.21 3.83 -2.47
C GLY A 127 -1.44 3.53 -1.61
N GLY A 128 -1.29 2.62 -0.64
CA GLY A 128 -2.36 2.31 0.32
C GLY A 128 -2.85 3.55 1.08
N VAL A 129 -1.96 4.48 1.44
CA VAL A 129 -2.34 5.73 2.08
C VAL A 129 -3.26 6.59 1.21
N GLU A 130 -3.05 6.61 -0.10
CA GLU A 130 -3.92 7.35 -1.03
C GLU A 130 -5.32 6.75 -1.07
N SER A 131 -5.45 5.42 -0.99
CA SER A 131 -6.77 4.77 -0.88
C SER A 131 -7.47 5.14 0.42
N GLY A 132 -6.76 5.15 1.55
CA GLY A 132 -7.31 5.59 2.84
C GLY A 132 -7.78 7.04 2.81
N GLU A 133 -6.97 7.97 2.28
CA GLU A 133 -7.36 9.37 2.13
C GLU A 133 -8.56 9.54 1.20
N ALA A 134 -8.61 8.80 0.09
CA ALA A 134 -9.73 8.84 -0.82
C ALA A 134 -11.02 8.32 -0.16
N ALA A 135 -10.94 7.22 0.61
CA ALA A 135 -12.06 6.67 1.37
C ALA A 135 -12.62 7.67 2.39
N ILE A 136 -11.75 8.30 3.18
CA ILE A 136 -12.16 9.34 4.16
C ILE A 136 -12.78 10.55 3.45
N LYS A 137 -12.23 10.99 2.33
CA LYS A 137 -12.82 12.07 1.53
C LYS A 137 -14.19 11.71 0.99
N MET A 138 -14.38 10.47 0.53
CA MET A 138 -15.69 9.96 0.08
C MET A 138 -16.70 9.97 1.23
N ALA A 139 -16.31 9.48 2.41
CA ALA A 139 -17.16 9.48 3.59
C ALA A 139 -17.54 10.90 4.03
N ARG A 140 -16.60 11.85 4.04
CA ARG A 140 -16.90 13.26 4.33
C ARG A 140 -17.91 13.85 3.34
N LYS A 141 -17.67 13.62 2.04
CA LYS A 141 -18.59 14.11 1.00
C LYS A 141 -19.99 13.52 1.17
N TRP A 142 -20.09 12.22 1.40
CA TRP A 142 -21.34 11.55 1.69
C TRP A 142 -22.02 12.13 2.96
N GLY A 143 -21.24 12.40 4.01
CA GLY A 143 -21.73 13.01 5.24
C GLY A 143 -22.39 14.36 5.01
N TYR A 144 -21.77 15.22 4.21
CA TYR A 144 -22.35 16.54 3.86
C TYR A 144 -23.54 16.43 2.92
N GLU A 145 -23.46 15.60 1.88
CA GLU A 145 -24.48 15.51 0.84
C GLU A 145 -25.69 14.65 1.23
N ASN A 146 -25.49 13.57 2.02
CA ASN A 146 -26.53 12.60 2.37
C ASN A 146 -26.93 12.67 3.84
N LYS A 147 -25.99 12.56 4.77
CA LYS A 147 -26.28 12.61 6.23
C LYS A 147 -26.57 14.04 6.70
N LYS A 148 -26.29 15.07 5.89
CA LYS A 148 -26.55 16.50 6.18
C LYS A 148 -25.77 17.04 7.38
N VAL A 149 -24.58 16.50 7.63
CA VAL A 149 -23.67 17.04 8.63
C VAL A 149 -23.34 18.50 8.31
N PRO A 150 -23.31 19.42 9.31
CA PRO A 150 -22.91 20.80 9.08
C PRO A 150 -21.50 20.91 8.47
N GLN A 151 -21.28 21.93 7.66
CA GLN A 151 -20.01 22.12 6.97
C GLN A 151 -18.82 22.21 7.95
N ASN A 152 -17.75 21.45 7.67
CA ASN A 152 -16.53 21.31 8.47
C ASN A 152 -16.70 20.56 9.81
N GLU A 153 -17.84 19.93 10.06
CA GLU A 153 -18.10 19.20 11.30
C GLU A 153 -18.05 17.66 11.13
N ALA A 154 -17.81 17.16 9.91
CA ALA A 154 -17.70 15.73 9.67
C ALA A 154 -16.56 15.11 10.47
N GLN A 155 -16.88 14.11 11.29
CA GLN A 155 -15.96 13.38 12.16
C GLN A 155 -15.66 12.00 11.60
N SER A 156 -14.47 11.48 11.88
CA SER A 156 -14.07 10.11 11.53
C SER A 156 -13.43 9.43 12.72
N VAL A 157 -13.82 8.19 12.98
CA VAL A 157 -13.28 7.35 14.04
C VAL A 157 -12.23 6.41 13.47
N PHE A 158 -11.13 6.26 14.20
CA PHE A 158 -10.05 5.29 14.00
C PHE A 158 -9.80 4.54 15.30
N PHE A 159 -8.98 3.51 15.26
CA PHE A 159 -8.65 2.77 16.47
C PHE A 159 -7.16 2.91 16.81
N ASN A 160 -6.84 2.90 18.10
CA ASN A 160 -5.47 2.87 18.59
C ASN A 160 -4.69 1.72 17.95
N ASN A 161 -3.40 1.92 17.72
CA ASN A 161 -2.50 0.99 17.02
C ASN A 161 -2.84 0.76 15.54
N ASN A 162 -3.60 1.65 14.91
CA ASN A 162 -3.84 1.60 13.47
C ASN A 162 -2.58 1.97 12.67
N PHE A 163 -2.51 1.45 11.46
CA PHE A 163 -1.52 1.89 10.48
C PHE A 163 -2.11 1.85 9.07
N TRP A 164 -2.37 3.00 8.48
CA TRP A 164 -2.83 3.10 7.09
C TRP A 164 -1.97 4.03 6.22
N GLY A 165 -0.81 4.48 6.75
CA GLY A 165 0.16 5.26 6.00
C GLY A 165 0.89 6.29 6.84
N ARG A 166 1.57 7.22 6.16
CA ARG A 166 2.41 8.26 6.77
C ARG A 166 2.17 9.65 6.18
N SER A 167 1.01 9.90 5.58
CA SER A 167 0.57 11.25 5.20
C SER A 167 0.17 12.05 6.44
N LEU A 168 -0.04 13.36 6.29
CA LEU A 168 -0.53 14.19 7.41
C LEU A 168 -1.87 13.68 7.96
N ALA A 169 -2.75 13.15 7.09
CA ALA A 169 -4.01 12.56 7.53
C ALA A 169 -3.77 11.27 8.35
N ALA A 170 -2.90 10.38 7.87
CA ALA A 170 -2.56 9.16 8.60
C ALA A 170 -1.87 9.47 9.94
N CYS A 171 -0.94 10.44 9.96
CA CYS A 171 -0.33 10.93 11.22
C CYS A 171 -1.38 11.48 12.19
N SER A 172 -2.38 12.22 11.68
CA SER A 172 -3.43 12.82 12.52
C SER A 172 -4.33 11.78 13.22
N SER A 173 -4.37 10.56 12.73
CA SER A 173 -5.12 9.44 13.30
C SER A 173 -4.25 8.36 13.91
N SER A 174 -2.99 8.65 14.21
CA SER A 174 -2.04 7.70 14.80
C SER A 174 -1.80 8.01 16.27
N ASN A 175 -1.56 6.98 17.07
CA ASN A 175 -1.05 7.08 18.43
C ASN A 175 0.40 6.53 18.56
N ASP A 176 1.01 6.15 17.43
CA ASP A 176 2.44 5.77 17.40
C ASP A 176 3.30 7.04 17.42
N PRO A 177 4.14 7.26 18.46
CA PRO A 177 5.01 8.43 18.56
C PRO A 177 5.90 8.64 17.34
N GLN A 178 6.37 7.57 16.69
CA GLN A 178 7.18 7.68 15.47
C GLN A 178 6.40 8.21 14.25
N CYS A 179 5.09 8.04 14.25
CA CYS A 179 4.21 8.53 13.20
C CYS A 179 3.52 9.85 13.54
N TYR A 180 3.40 10.17 14.84
CA TYR A 180 2.61 11.29 15.33
C TYR A 180 3.46 12.47 15.78
N ASP A 181 4.52 12.26 16.59
CA ASP A 181 5.25 13.34 17.23
C ASP A 181 5.93 14.29 16.24
N ASN A 182 5.74 15.60 16.46
CA ASN A 182 6.34 16.70 15.71
C ASN A 182 5.85 16.85 14.24
N PHE A 183 4.72 16.24 13.88
CA PHE A 183 4.12 16.37 12.53
C PHE A 183 2.84 17.23 12.49
N GLY A 184 2.47 17.88 13.62
CA GLY A 184 1.34 18.81 13.65
C GLY A 184 1.55 20.10 12.80
N PRO A 185 0.46 20.90 12.57
CA PRO A 185 -0.88 20.75 13.12
C PRO A 185 -1.66 19.56 12.50
N TYR A 186 -2.40 18.88 13.34
CA TYR A 186 -3.14 17.67 12.93
C TYR A 186 -4.50 18.03 12.35
N ILE A 187 -5.04 17.13 11.52
CA ILE A 187 -6.37 17.28 10.92
C ILE A 187 -7.42 17.15 12.05
N PRO A 188 -8.32 18.13 12.19
CA PRO A 188 -9.37 18.07 13.21
C PRO A 188 -10.41 16.99 12.91
N ASN A 189 -11.18 16.64 13.94
CA ASN A 189 -12.31 15.71 13.86
C ASN A 189 -11.90 14.28 13.50
N PHE A 190 -10.66 13.89 13.81
CA PHE A 190 -10.17 12.51 13.81
C PHE A 190 -10.11 12.04 15.26
N HIS A 191 -10.80 10.94 15.56
CA HIS A 191 -10.94 10.42 16.92
C HIS A 191 -10.39 9.00 17.00
N LEU A 192 -9.60 8.75 18.05
CA LEU A 192 -9.01 7.45 18.32
C LEU A 192 -9.76 6.77 19.45
N LEU A 193 -10.21 5.55 19.20
CA LEU A 193 -10.84 4.69 20.20
C LEU A 193 -10.03 3.40 20.36
N ASP A 194 -10.35 2.62 21.40
CA ASP A 194 -9.65 1.36 21.62
C ASP A 194 -10.20 0.25 20.73
N TYR A 195 -9.31 -0.43 20.03
CA TYR A 195 -9.68 -1.60 19.24
C TYR A 195 -10.22 -2.71 20.16
N ASN A 196 -11.28 -3.39 19.74
CA ASN A 196 -11.99 -4.39 20.56
C ASN A 196 -12.81 -3.82 21.75
N ASN A 197 -13.14 -2.53 21.74
CA ASN A 197 -13.99 -1.88 22.74
C ASN A 197 -15.28 -1.34 22.09
N VAL A 198 -16.28 -2.22 21.91
CA VAL A 198 -17.56 -1.89 21.27
C VAL A 198 -18.33 -0.84 22.07
N ASN A 199 -18.30 -0.92 23.41
CA ASN A 199 -19.02 0.02 24.26
C ASN A 199 -18.51 1.45 24.08
N GLN A 200 -17.18 1.63 24.01
CA GLN A 200 -16.59 2.94 23.75
C GLN A 200 -17.02 3.49 22.38
N LEU A 201 -17.09 2.64 21.35
CA LEU A 201 -17.60 3.06 20.03
C LEU A 201 -19.05 3.45 20.08
N HIS A 202 -19.89 2.66 20.76
CA HIS A 202 -21.32 2.95 20.94
C HIS A 202 -21.51 4.31 21.61
N ASP A 203 -20.89 4.53 22.77
CA ASP A 203 -21.03 5.76 23.55
C ASP A 203 -20.53 6.98 22.73
N PHE A 204 -19.42 6.81 22.02
CA PHE A 204 -18.89 7.86 21.14
C PHE A 204 -19.88 8.21 20.01
N LEU A 205 -20.47 7.23 19.34
CA LEU A 205 -21.39 7.48 18.23
C LEU A 205 -22.71 8.11 18.70
N ASP A 206 -23.17 7.75 19.90
CA ASP A 206 -24.37 8.33 20.51
C ASP A 206 -24.18 9.82 20.84
N GLU A 207 -22.99 10.19 21.35
CA GLU A 207 -22.64 11.56 21.70
C GLU A 207 -22.22 12.41 20.49
N ASN A 208 -21.81 11.80 19.36
CA ASN A 208 -21.22 12.49 18.22
C ASN A 208 -21.96 12.20 16.90
N PRO A 209 -23.18 12.78 16.70
CA PRO A 209 -24.02 12.52 15.55
C PRO A 209 -23.42 12.96 14.19
N ASN A 210 -22.40 13.81 14.22
CA ASN A 210 -21.68 14.28 13.02
C ASN A 210 -20.58 13.28 12.55
N THR A 211 -20.47 12.11 13.17
CA THR A 211 -19.57 11.04 12.72
C THR A 211 -20.05 10.48 11.38
N VAL A 212 -19.17 10.48 10.40
CA VAL A 212 -19.45 10.03 9.02
C VAL A 212 -18.79 8.71 8.68
N SER A 213 -17.74 8.33 9.39
CA SER A 213 -17.04 7.06 9.13
C SER A 213 -16.35 6.48 10.37
N VAL A 214 -16.30 5.15 10.39
CA VAL A 214 -15.42 4.34 11.24
C VAL A 214 -14.48 3.60 10.32
N MET A 215 -13.18 3.89 10.41
CA MET A 215 -12.14 3.23 9.62
C MET A 215 -11.33 2.28 10.49
N LEU A 216 -11.17 1.05 10.03
CA LEU A 216 -10.43 0.01 10.76
C LEU A 216 -9.72 -0.96 9.81
N GLU A 217 -8.65 -1.57 10.33
CA GLU A 217 -8.08 -2.78 9.77
C GLU A 217 -8.83 -3.98 10.37
N PRO A 218 -9.33 -4.94 9.57
CA PRO A 218 -9.98 -6.14 10.12
C PRO A 218 -9.06 -6.97 11.02
N ILE A 219 -7.76 -6.92 10.75
CA ILE A 219 -6.67 -7.39 11.62
C ILE A 219 -5.63 -6.29 11.60
N GLN A 220 -5.30 -5.71 12.74
CA GLN A 220 -4.24 -4.70 12.80
C GLN A 220 -2.88 -5.38 12.56
N GLY A 221 -2.18 -4.98 11.50
CA GLY A 221 -0.92 -5.59 11.08
C GLY A 221 0.28 -4.97 11.78
N GLU A 222 0.60 -3.73 11.47
CA GLU A 222 1.76 -3.01 12.00
C GLU A 222 1.65 -2.75 13.50
N GLY A 223 0.44 -2.66 14.04
CA GLY A 223 0.17 -2.54 15.47
C GLY A 223 0.49 -3.79 16.30
N GLY A 224 0.94 -4.89 15.67
CA GLY A 224 1.39 -6.10 16.36
C GLY A 224 0.55 -7.34 16.11
N ILE A 225 -0.14 -7.43 14.96
CA ILE A 225 -1.03 -8.54 14.56
C ILE A 225 -2.15 -8.75 15.60
N ILE A 226 -2.95 -7.71 15.76
CA ILE A 226 -4.07 -7.71 16.73
C ILE A 226 -5.32 -8.22 16.03
N LEU A 227 -5.81 -9.37 16.49
CA LEU A 227 -7.07 -9.97 16.00
C LEU A 227 -8.29 -9.30 16.66
N PRO A 228 -9.40 -9.16 15.94
CA PRO A 228 -10.65 -8.75 16.56
C PRO A 228 -11.15 -9.83 17.52
N LYS A 229 -11.69 -9.40 18.67
CA LYS A 229 -12.43 -10.30 19.56
C LYS A 229 -13.67 -10.85 18.86
N THR A 230 -14.22 -11.93 19.41
CA THR A 230 -15.46 -12.53 18.92
C THR A 230 -16.56 -11.45 18.79
N HIS A 231 -17.18 -11.38 17.64
CA HIS A 231 -18.24 -10.44 17.23
C HIS A 231 -17.84 -8.96 17.09
N PHE A 232 -16.62 -8.53 17.44
CA PHE A 232 -16.23 -7.12 17.37
C PHE A 232 -16.53 -6.46 16.02
N LEU A 233 -16.17 -7.11 14.90
CA LEU A 233 -16.39 -6.54 13.57
C LEU A 233 -17.86 -6.52 13.17
N GLN A 234 -18.66 -7.52 13.62
CA GLN A 234 -20.11 -7.54 13.44
C GLN A 234 -20.76 -6.41 14.23
N ASP A 235 -20.37 -6.25 15.49
CA ASP A 235 -20.88 -5.19 16.36
C ASP A 235 -20.55 -3.80 15.79
N VAL A 236 -19.33 -3.61 15.26
CA VAL A 236 -18.95 -2.35 14.56
C VAL A 236 -19.86 -2.13 13.35
N ARG A 237 -20.15 -3.17 12.55
CA ARG A 237 -21.03 -3.05 11.39
C ARG A 237 -22.45 -2.64 11.84
N GLU A 238 -22.99 -3.31 12.86
CA GLU A 238 -24.32 -3.01 13.40
C GLU A 238 -24.41 -1.58 13.95
N LEU A 239 -23.40 -1.12 14.67
CA LEU A 239 -23.33 0.27 15.15
C LEU A 239 -23.24 1.28 13.99
N CYS A 240 -22.45 0.99 12.98
CA CYS A 240 -22.38 1.86 11.80
C CYS A 240 -23.75 1.96 11.10
N ASP A 241 -24.47 0.84 10.99
CA ASP A 241 -25.83 0.84 10.42
C ASP A 241 -26.82 1.62 11.30
N LEU A 242 -26.78 1.40 12.63
CA LEU A 242 -27.67 2.05 13.59
C LEU A 242 -27.51 3.58 13.58
N TYR A 243 -26.26 4.07 13.55
CA TYR A 243 -25.95 5.51 13.61
C TYR A 243 -25.82 6.17 12.24
N ASN A 244 -26.11 5.44 11.16
CA ASN A 244 -25.93 5.92 9.78
C ASN A 244 -24.52 6.48 9.55
N VAL A 245 -23.51 5.63 9.77
CA VAL A 245 -22.08 5.91 9.64
C VAL A 245 -21.46 4.91 8.65
N LEU A 246 -20.59 5.36 7.77
CA LEU A 246 -19.94 4.48 6.81
C LEU A 246 -18.81 3.68 7.46
N MET A 247 -18.83 2.36 7.30
CA MET A 247 -17.74 1.48 7.69
C MET A 247 -16.71 1.41 6.57
N ILE A 248 -15.46 1.81 6.87
CA ILE A 248 -14.32 1.72 5.95
C ILE A 248 -13.41 0.60 6.44
N ALA A 249 -13.22 -0.45 5.62
CA ALA A 249 -12.24 -1.48 5.91
C ALA A 249 -10.95 -1.22 5.15
N ASP A 250 -9.86 -1.08 5.90
CA ASP A 250 -8.51 -1.09 5.35
C ASP A 250 -8.01 -2.54 5.21
N GLU A 251 -8.23 -3.09 4.04
CA GLU A 251 -7.75 -4.42 3.64
C GLU A 251 -6.46 -4.33 2.79
N VAL A 252 -5.74 -3.23 2.87
CA VAL A 252 -4.49 -3.05 2.13
C VAL A 252 -3.48 -4.14 2.48
N GLN A 253 -3.40 -4.56 3.74
CA GLN A 253 -2.53 -5.64 4.17
C GLN A 253 -3.24 -6.99 4.23
N THR A 254 -4.46 -7.03 4.71
CA THR A 254 -5.20 -8.27 5.00
C THR A 254 -5.90 -8.87 3.79
N GLY A 255 -6.17 -8.06 2.77
CA GLY A 255 -6.91 -8.46 1.57
C GLY A 255 -6.11 -9.30 0.57
N VAL A 256 -6.78 -9.61 -0.53
CA VAL A 256 -6.22 -10.32 -1.71
C VAL A 256 -5.59 -11.67 -1.32
N GLY A 257 -6.30 -12.44 -0.50
CA GLY A 257 -5.92 -13.82 -0.15
C GLY A 257 -4.94 -13.95 1.01
N ARG A 258 -4.47 -12.85 1.64
CA ARG A 258 -3.47 -12.90 2.73
C ARG A 258 -3.92 -13.77 3.90
N THR A 259 -5.18 -13.75 4.27
CA THR A 259 -5.74 -14.47 5.42
C THR A 259 -6.41 -15.80 5.05
N GLY A 260 -6.30 -16.25 3.79
CA GLY A 260 -6.92 -17.47 3.28
C GLY A 260 -8.32 -17.26 2.66
N LYS A 261 -8.90 -16.06 2.79
CA LYS A 261 -10.08 -15.59 2.04
C LYS A 261 -9.70 -14.36 1.22
N MET A 262 -10.55 -13.95 0.26
CA MET A 262 -10.27 -12.77 -0.56
C MET A 262 -10.17 -11.51 0.28
N LEU A 263 -11.02 -11.37 1.29
CA LEU A 263 -10.97 -10.31 2.29
C LEU A 263 -10.91 -10.93 3.70
N ALA A 264 -10.26 -10.25 4.65
CA ALA A 264 -10.33 -10.65 6.05
C ALA A 264 -11.75 -10.46 6.60
N CYS A 265 -12.50 -9.47 6.13
CA CYS A 265 -13.92 -9.27 6.44
C CYS A 265 -14.77 -10.51 6.13
N ASP A 266 -14.40 -11.33 5.12
CA ASP A 266 -15.13 -12.55 4.77
C ASP A 266 -15.12 -13.62 5.88
N HIS A 267 -14.14 -13.59 6.80
CA HIS A 267 -14.10 -14.50 7.94
C HIS A 267 -15.22 -14.21 8.96
N TYR A 268 -15.68 -12.96 8.97
CA TYR A 268 -16.66 -12.44 9.93
C TYR A 268 -18.05 -12.22 9.31
N ASN A 269 -18.20 -12.55 8.03
CA ASN A 269 -19.44 -12.35 7.24
C ASN A 269 -19.95 -10.90 7.30
N ILE A 270 -19.03 -9.93 7.29
CA ILE A 270 -19.38 -8.51 7.22
C ILE A 270 -18.99 -7.92 5.88
N ARG A 271 -19.70 -6.87 5.50
CA ARG A 271 -19.39 -6.08 4.31
C ARG A 271 -19.24 -4.61 4.70
N PRO A 272 -18.04 -4.02 4.53
CA PRO A 272 -17.87 -2.58 4.69
C PRO A 272 -18.54 -1.81 3.56
N ASP A 273 -18.90 -0.54 3.81
CA ASP A 273 -19.43 0.36 2.79
C ASP A 273 -18.34 0.78 1.81
N ILE A 274 -17.13 0.98 2.33
CA ILE A 274 -15.95 1.36 1.56
C ILE A 274 -14.81 0.39 1.86
N LEU A 275 -14.21 -0.15 0.81
CA LEU A 275 -13.11 -1.10 0.88
C LEU A 275 -11.84 -0.49 0.31
N CYS A 276 -10.75 -0.48 1.08
CA CYS A 276 -9.41 -0.10 0.63
C CYS A 276 -8.58 -1.35 0.35
N LEU A 277 -7.98 -1.43 -0.84
CA LEU A 277 -7.08 -2.51 -1.26
C LEU A 277 -5.73 -1.93 -1.71
N GLY A 278 -4.67 -2.73 -1.58
CA GLY A 278 -3.32 -2.33 -2.00
C GLY A 278 -2.34 -3.50 -1.95
N LYS A 279 -1.08 -3.22 -1.69
CA LYS A 279 -0.01 -4.22 -1.51
C LYS A 279 -0.09 -5.39 -2.51
N ALA A 280 -0.64 -6.53 -2.12
CA ALA A 280 -0.77 -7.72 -2.95
C ALA A 280 -1.59 -7.53 -4.23
N LEU A 281 -2.33 -6.43 -4.36
CA LEU A 281 -3.13 -6.09 -5.54
C LEU A 281 -2.29 -6.03 -6.82
N SER A 282 -1.02 -5.62 -6.74
CA SER A 282 -0.06 -5.62 -7.85
C SER A 282 0.77 -6.90 -7.97
N GLY A 283 0.66 -7.82 -7.01
CA GLY A 283 1.60 -8.94 -6.88
C GLY A 283 3.03 -8.51 -6.59
N GLY A 284 3.22 -7.34 -5.98
CA GLY A 284 4.53 -6.78 -5.64
C GLY A 284 5.31 -6.21 -6.82
N PHE A 285 4.66 -6.06 -7.99
CA PHE A 285 5.35 -5.58 -9.19
C PHE A 285 5.55 -4.07 -9.18
N TYR A 286 4.52 -3.29 -8.83
CA TYR A 286 4.59 -1.84 -8.70
C TYR A 286 3.50 -1.32 -7.76
N PRO A 287 3.61 -0.07 -7.26
CA PRO A 287 2.59 0.48 -6.37
C PRO A 287 1.23 0.62 -7.06
N ILE A 288 0.19 0.02 -6.47
CA ILE A 288 -1.22 0.23 -6.83
C ILE A 288 -2.09 0.05 -5.60
N SER A 289 -3.13 0.82 -5.52
CA SER A 289 -4.22 0.65 -4.55
C SER A 289 -5.56 0.96 -5.21
N ALA A 290 -6.63 0.60 -4.54
CA ALA A 290 -7.99 0.85 -5.00
C ALA A 290 -8.91 1.15 -3.82
N VAL A 291 -9.90 2.00 -4.07
CA VAL A 291 -11.08 2.18 -3.21
C VAL A 291 -12.28 1.66 -3.97
N LEU A 292 -13.06 0.82 -3.32
CA LEU A 292 -14.30 0.25 -3.85
C LEU A 292 -15.47 0.71 -2.97
N ALA A 293 -16.57 1.10 -3.63
CA ALA A 293 -17.82 1.51 -2.96
C ALA A 293 -19.02 1.22 -3.87
#